data_6856e2bdd7a680203d7ceaf96a881394
#
_entry.id   6856e2bdd7a680203d7ceaf96a881394
#
_cell.length_a   1.000
_cell.length_b   1.000
_cell.length_c   1.000
_cell.angle_alpha   90.00
_cell.angle_beta   90.00
_cell.angle_gamma   90.00
#
_symmetry.space_group_name_H-M   'P 1'
#
loop_
_entity.id
_entity.type
_entity.pdbx_description
1 polymer ?
#
loop_
_entity_poly.entity_id
_entity_poly.type
_entity_poly.pdbx_seq_one_letter_code
_entity_poly.pdbx_strand_id
1 'polypeptide(L)'
;VNETLSFLYSLRNRGSSFGIDRMSKFVKLLGNPQLDFPVIHVAGTNGKGSVCAMLDSIYRANGYKVGLFSSPHLIELGERIQINGEHITEDEINQWVDRLKPLAQKMEEDESENHPTFFEFMTAIAFLHFQKQGVDLAVIETGLGGRLDSTNVVAPELSIITTISKDHCAILGNSLEEITQEKAGIIKRETPVLIGDLPNCSVEVVQKIAIQRNSELHSISHFVQEERPQTNLQGSYQRANAALALRGAEIVREKIPIKNDLARQGLNQVSLLGRWQIIEGSPRVILDACHNSAGAICLRENLDALSEKPEIWLGVLGEDRAKEIVDVVLDFASSITLFEVEQPRACTVDYLRSLIPDSFRGKVIDFNLEKAKDKLKNSRSNGTILITGSIYLIGDILQFLTRGDRHAKTNWNDLF
;
A
#
# COMPACT_ATOMS: atom_id res chain seq x y z
N VAL A 1 6.13 26.26 2.67
CA VAL A 1 5.14 25.16 2.64
C VAL A 1 4.04 25.63 1.71
N ASN A 2 3.76 24.85 0.65
CA ASN A 2 2.67 25.15 -0.30
C ASN A 2 1.34 25.18 0.47
N GLU A 3 0.52 26.23 0.28
CA GLU A 3 -0.77 26.41 0.97
C GLU A 3 -1.70 25.21 0.75
N THR A 4 -1.65 24.63 -0.43
CA THR A 4 -2.44 23.45 -0.80
C THR A 4 -2.05 22.22 0.03
N LEU A 5 -0.76 21.93 0.18
CA LEU A 5 -0.29 20.84 1.02
C LEU A 5 -0.65 21.07 2.49
N SER A 6 -0.52 22.32 2.97
CA SER A 6 -0.95 22.69 4.32
C SER A 6 -2.44 22.46 4.52
N PHE A 7 -3.28 22.82 3.53
CA PHE A 7 -4.72 22.53 3.57
C PHE A 7 -4.98 21.03 3.63
N LEU A 8 -4.45 20.25 2.70
CA LEU A 8 -4.65 18.80 2.67
C LEU A 8 -4.21 18.13 3.97
N TYR A 9 -3.05 18.54 4.51
CA TYR A 9 -2.58 18.00 5.78
C TYR A 9 -3.41 18.44 6.98
N SER A 10 -4.03 19.62 6.94
CA SER A 10 -4.96 20.04 7.99
C SER A 10 -6.21 19.15 8.07
N LEU A 11 -6.63 18.55 6.95
CA LEU A 11 -7.76 17.61 6.89
C LEU A 11 -7.48 16.31 7.66
N ARG A 12 -6.22 15.93 7.83
CA ARG A 12 -5.82 14.76 8.64
C ARG A 12 -6.16 14.95 10.12
N ASN A 13 -6.01 16.16 10.64
CA ASN A 13 -6.29 16.48 12.03
C ASN A 13 -7.78 16.45 12.39
N ARG A 14 -8.68 16.39 11.38
CA ARG A 14 -10.13 16.28 11.58
C ARG A 14 -10.59 14.84 11.85
N GLY A 15 -9.66 13.90 11.97
CA GLY A 15 -9.93 12.48 12.24
C GLY A 15 -10.33 11.69 10.99
N SER A 16 -10.26 10.36 11.09
CA SER A 16 -10.85 9.45 10.12
C SER A 16 -12.24 9.06 10.61
N SER A 17 -13.27 9.77 10.16
CA SER A 17 -14.64 9.34 10.39
C SER A 17 -14.98 8.30 9.31
N PHE A 18 -15.25 7.07 9.76
CA PHE A 18 -15.59 5.96 8.86
C PHE A 18 -17.04 6.09 8.41
N GLY A 19 -17.26 6.03 7.11
CA GLY A 19 -18.58 6.07 6.51
C GLY A 19 -18.50 6.39 5.02
N ILE A 20 -19.30 5.70 4.22
CA ILE A 20 -19.35 5.90 2.77
C ILE A 20 -20.26 7.07 2.37
N ASP A 21 -21.15 7.52 3.27
CA ASP A 21 -22.20 8.48 2.96
C ASP A 21 -21.65 9.85 2.56
N ARG A 22 -20.63 10.33 3.30
CA ARG A 22 -19.95 11.58 2.99
C ARG A 22 -19.27 11.53 1.63
N MET A 23 -18.51 10.46 1.35
CA MET A 23 -17.88 10.28 0.05
C MET A 23 -18.93 10.15 -1.07
N SER A 24 -20.03 9.45 -0.83
CA SER A 24 -21.15 9.32 -1.78
C SER A 24 -21.77 10.68 -2.10
N LYS A 25 -22.01 11.53 -1.08
CA LYS A 25 -22.46 12.92 -1.28
C LYS A 25 -21.43 13.70 -2.10
N PHE A 26 -20.15 13.57 -1.78
CA PHE A 26 -19.07 14.31 -2.44
C PHE A 26 -18.95 13.95 -3.91
N VAL A 27 -18.86 12.66 -4.28
CA VAL A 27 -18.78 12.27 -5.70
C VAL A 27 -20.03 12.64 -6.49
N LYS A 28 -21.22 12.61 -5.84
CA LYS A 28 -22.47 13.07 -6.48
C LYS A 28 -22.42 14.54 -6.85
N LEU A 29 -21.89 15.40 -5.97
CA LEU A 29 -21.67 16.83 -6.28
C LEU A 29 -20.67 17.04 -7.42
N LEU A 30 -19.76 16.10 -7.62
CA LEU A 30 -18.75 16.10 -8.69
C LEU A 30 -19.27 15.49 -10.00
N GLY A 31 -20.52 15.00 -10.05
CA GLY A 31 -21.09 14.34 -11.22
C GLY A 31 -20.77 12.87 -11.36
N ASN A 32 -20.36 12.20 -10.28
CA ASN A 32 -19.98 10.78 -10.21
C ASN A 32 -18.85 10.37 -11.17
N PRO A 33 -17.70 11.05 -11.18
CA PRO A 33 -16.60 10.79 -12.11
C PRO A 33 -16.08 9.34 -12.05
N GLN A 34 -16.25 8.64 -10.91
CA GLN A 34 -15.83 7.25 -10.71
C GLN A 34 -16.63 6.23 -11.55
N LEU A 35 -17.69 6.63 -12.21
CA LEU A 35 -18.53 5.77 -13.06
C LEU A 35 -18.19 5.89 -14.56
N ASP A 36 -17.27 6.77 -14.96
CA ASP A 36 -16.96 7.05 -16.36
C ASP A 36 -15.85 6.16 -16.94
N PHE A 37 -15.30 5.25 -16.14
CA PHE A 37 -14.26 4.32 -16.57
C PHE A 37 -14.39 2.98 -15.84
N PRO A 38 -13.98 1.86 -16.48
CA PRO A 38 -13.92 0.56 -15.83
C PRO A 38 -12.96 0.55 -14.63
N VAL A 39 -13.28 -0.22 -13.59
CA VAL A 39 -12.49 -0.28 -12.35
C VAL A 39 -12.18 -1.72 -11.95
N ILE A 40 -10.94 -2.01 -11.54
CA ILE A 40 -10.59 -3.17 -10.72
C ILE A 40 -10.32 -2.66 -9.29
N HIS A 41 -11.08 -3.17 -8.31
CA HIS A 41 -11.03 -2.72 -6.92
C HIS A 41 -10.33 -3.75 -6.04
N VAL A 42 -9.30 -3.33 -5.31
CA VAL A 42 -8.40 -4.24 -4.58
C VAL A 42 -8.41 -3.92 -3.08
N ALA A 43 -8.80 -4.92 -2.26
CA ALA A 43 -8.71 -4.88 -0.81
C ALA A 43 -7.81 -6.02 -0.29
N GLY A 44 -7.48 -5.96 0.99
CA GLY A 44 -6.66 -6.98 1.67
C GLY A 44 -5.88 -6.41 2.83
N THR A 45 -5.19 -7.26 3.58
CA THR A 45 -4.26 -6.81 4.62
C THR A 45 -2.92 -6.44 3.97
N ASN A 46 -2.23 -7.40 3.38
CA ASN A 46 -0.96 -7.22 2.68
C ASN A 46 -1.12 -7.52 1.17
N GLY A 47 -0.18 -7.05 0.34
CA GLY A 47 -0.15 -7.35 -1.09
C GLY A 47 -1.01 -6.43 -1.97
N LYS A 48 -1.90 -5.59 -1.42
CA LYS A 48 -2.74 -4.67 -2.21
C LYS A 48 -1.95 -3.86 -3.23
N GLY A 49 -1.01 -3.06 -2.77
CA GLY A 49 -0.18 -2.21 -3.64
C GLY A 49 0.62 -3.01 -4.67
N SER A 50 1.12 -4.22 -4.31
CA SER A 50 1.80 -5.10 -5.28
C SER A 50 0.86 -5.59 -6.37
N VAL A 51 -0.35 -6.05 -6.02
CA VAL A 51 -1.35 -6.50 -7.00
C VAL A 51 -1.80 -5.34 -7.88
N CYS A 52 -2.02 -4.15 -7.30
CA CYS A 52 -2.38 -2.96 -8.05
C CYS A 52 -1.29 -2.54 -9.06
N ALA A 53 -0.01 -2.50 -8.64
CA ALA A 53 1.11 -2.18 -9.51
C ALA A 53 1.31 -3.23 -10.62
N MET A 54 1.08 -4.51 -10.31
CA MET A 54 1.14 -5.59 -11.30
C MET A 54 0.00 -5.48 -12.33
N LEU A 55 -1.23 -5.20 -11.90
CA LEU A 55 -2.37 -4.96 -12.80
C LEU A 55 -2.11 -3.75 -13.71
N ASP A 56 -1.67 -2.62 -13.14
CA ASP A 56 -1.27 -1.44 -13.90
C ASP A 56 -0.26 -1.81 -14.98
N SER A 57 0.80 -2.53 -14.61
CA SER A 57 1.85 -2.94 -15.54
C SER A 57 1.35 -3.92 -16.62
N ILE A 58 0.48 -4.88 -16.26
CA ILE A 58 -0.16 -5.82 -17.23
C ILE A 58 -0.95 -5.04 -18.27
N TYR A 59 -1.81 -4.12 -17.85
CA TYR A 59 -2.68 -3.40 -18.79
C TYR A 59 -1.90 -2.37 -19.62
N ARG A 60 -0.92 -1.68 -19.04
CA ARG A 60 -0.02 -0.81 -19.80
C ARG A 60 0.75 -1.57 -20.88
N ALA A 61 1.26 -2.77 -20.58
CA ALA A 61 1.94 -3.62 -21.55
C ALA A 61 0.99 -4.06 -22.68
N ASN A 62 -0.31 -4.11 -22.43
CA ASN A 62 -1.35 -4.38 -23.44
C ASN A 62 -1.84 -3.11 -24.16
N GLY A 63 -1.24 -1.95 -23.91
CA GLY A 63 -1.52 -0.70 -24.63
C GLY A 63 -2.66 0.13 -24.06
N TYR A 64 -3.17 -0.20 -22.87
CA TYR A 64 -4.20 0.59 -22.17
C TYR A 64 -3.61 1.83 -21.50
N LYS A 65 -4.39 2.90 -21.43
CA LYS A 65 -4.14 4.04 -20.57
C LYS A 65 -4.70 3.76 -19.18
N VAL A 66 -3.84 3.48 -18.23
CA VAL A 66 -4.23 3.00 -16.90
C VAL A 66 -4.11 4.09 -15.86
N GLY A 67 -5.19 4.29 -15.07
CA GLY A 67 -5.17 5.05 -13.83
C GLY A 67 -4.86 4.10 -12.66
N LEU A 68 -3.94 4.49 -11.78
CA LEU A 68 -3.64 3.77 -10.55
C LEU A 68 -3.86 4.68 -9.35
N PHE A 69 -4.71 4.24 -8.40
CA PHE A 69 -4.84 4.85 -7.09
C PHE A 69 -4.33 3.89 -6.02
N SER A 70 -3.33 4.32 -5.25
CA SER A 70 -2.69 3.50 -4.21
C SER A 70 -2.37 4.31 -2.96
N SER A 71 -2.15 3.62 -1.83
CA SER A 71 -1.82 4.25 -0.55
C SER A 71 -1.09 3.28 0.39
N PRO A 72 -0.25 3.84 1.30
CA PRO A 72 0.24 5.22 1.34
C PRO A 72 1.33 5.49 0.30
N HIS A 73 1.78 6.75 0.15
CA HIS A 73 2.96 7.11 -0.63
C HIS A 73 4.24 6.92 0.19
N LEU A 74 5.37 6.78 -0.48
CA LEU A 74 6.70 6.67 0.14
C LEU A 74 7.41 8.02 0.25
N ILE A 75 7.45 8.79 -0.83
CA ILE A 75 8.22 10.04 -0.93
C ILE A 75 7.29 11.21 -1.23
N GLU A 76 6.43 11.09 -2.24
CA GLU A 76 5.62 12.19 -2.75
C GLU A 76 4.13 11.88 -2.77
N LEU A 77 3.33 12.88 -2.44
CA LEU A 77 1.87 12.76 -2.46
C LEU A 77 1.33 12.29 -3.83
N GLY A 78 2.00 12.70 -4.92
CA GLY A 78 1.64 12.32 -6.28
C GLY A 78 1.72 10.82 -6.57
N GLU A 79 2.50 10.04 -5.80
CA GLU A 79 2.58 8.59 -5.94
C GLU A 79 1.22 7.90 -5.79
N ARG A 80 0.28 8.54 -5.06
CA ARG A 80 -1.07 7.99 -4.82
C ARG A 80 -1.95 7.97 -6.06
N ILE A 81 -1.66 8.83 -7.06
CA ILE A 81 -2.47 9.00 -8.27
C ILE A 81 -1.53 8.97 -9.47
N GLN A 82 -1.60 7.91 -10.24
CA GLN A 82 -0.72 7.72 -11.39
C GLN A 82 -1.53 7.50 -12.67
N ILE A 83 -0.98 7.98 -13.78
CA ILE A 83 -1.45 7.64 -15.13
C ILE A 83 -0.28 7.00 -15.89
N ASN A 84 -0.45 5.75 -16.30
CA ASN A 84 0.60 4.99 -17.00
C ASN A 84 1.93 4.94 -16.25
N GLY A 85 1.89 4.89 -14.90
CA GLY A 85 3.06 4.87 -14.02
C GLY A 85 3.69 6.24 -13.77
N GLU A 86 3.15 7.32 -14.34
CA GLU A 86 3.58 8.68 -14.06
C GLU A 86 2.71 9.31 -12.98
N HIS A 87 3.35 9.91 -11.97
CA HIS A 87 2.67 10.52 -10.84
C HIS A 87 1.95 11.80 -11.25
N ILE A 88 0.78 12.07 -10.67
CA ILE A 88 0.15 13.39 -10.77
C ILE A 88 1.10 14.45 -10.21
N THR A 89 1.23 15.55 -10.93
CA THR A 89 2.13 16.65 -10.52
C THR A 89 1.55 17.46 -9.36
N GLU A 90 2.42 18.14 -8.61
CA GLU A 90 2.00 19.04 -7.54
C GLU A 90 1.08 20.16 -8.07
N ASP A 91 1.37 20.71 -9.26
CA ASP A 91 0.54 21.73 -9.89
C ASP A 91 -0.86 21.20 -10.24
N GLU A 92 -0.98 19.97 -10.70
CA GLU A 92 -2.27 19.35 -10.97
C GLU A 92 -3.06 19.09 -9.68
N ILE A 93 -2.39 18.65 -8.61
CA ILE A 93 -3.00 18.50 -7.28
C ILE A 93 -3.51 19.87 -6.81
N ASN A 94 -2.73 20.95 -6.94
CA ASN A 94 -3.11 22.31 -6.58
C ASN A 94 -4.38 22.74 -7.32
N GLN A 95 -4.43 22.53 -8.64
CA GLN A 95 -5.61 22.87 -9.46
C GLN A 95 -6.86 22.10 -9.00
N TRP A 96 -6.73 20.82 -8.67
CA TRP A 96 -7.85 20.04 -8.16
C TRP A 96 -8.30 20.50 -6.77
N VAL A 97 -7.38 20.81 -5.88
CA VAL A 97 -7.70 21.31 -4.54
C VAL A 97 -8.43 22.63 -4.61
N ASP A 98 -7.98 23.57 -5.44
CA ASP A 98 -8.65 24.87 -5.64
C ASP A 98 -10.09 24.70 -6.14
N ARG A 99 -10.32 23.72 -6.99
CA ARG A 99 -11.66 23.38 -7.50
C ARG A 99 -12.56 22.71 -6.47
N LEU A 100 -12.00 21.82 -5.64
CA LEU A 100 -12.76 21.01 -4.70
C LEU A 100 -13.01 21.71 -3.35
N LYS A 101 -12.10 22.57 -2.92
CA LYS A 101 -12.18 23.28 -1.63
C LYS A 101 -13.51 24.01 -1.40
N PRO A 102 -14.06 24.81 -2.37
CA PRO A 102 -15.35 25.45 -2.18
C PRO A 102 -16.52 24.47 -2.00
N LEU A 103 -16.48 23.31 -2.68
CA LEU A 103 -17.52 22.29 -2.57
C LEU A 103 -17.45 21.58 -1.21
N ALA A 104 -16.23 21.30 -0.73
CA ALA A 104 -16.02 20.73 0.60
C ALA A 104 -16.51 21.67 1.72
N GLN A 105 -16.25 22.96 1.60
CA GLN A 105 -16.75 23.99 2.51
C GLN A 105 -18.29 24.05 2.52
N LYS A 106 -18.92 23.98 1.36
CA LYS A 106 -20.39 23.92 1.28
C LYS A 106 -20.98 22.68 1.96
N MET A 107 -20.33 21.52 1.84
CA MET A 107 -20.75 20.32 2.56
C MET A 107 -20.64 20.46 4.08
N GLU A 108 -19.64 21.22 4.57
CA GLU A 108 -19.47 21.52 6.00
C GLU A 108 -20.53 22.50 6.51
N GLU A 109 -20.99 23.45 5.69
CA GLU A 109 -22.06 24.39 6.04
C GLU A 109 -23.40 23.68 6.27
N ASP A 110 -23.67 22.60 5.48
CA ASP A 110 -24.89 21.81 5.65
C ASP A 110 -24.87 20.99 6.96
N GLU A 111 -23.71 20.42 7.31
CA GLU A 111 -23.45 19.65 8.53
C GLU A 111 -21.94 19.65 8.80
N SER A 112 -21.52 20.04 10.01
CA SER A 112 -20.08 20.20 10.34
C SER A 112 -19.21 18.94 10.16
N GLU A 113 -19.84 17.76 10.25
CA GLU A 113 -19.17 16.46 10.04
C GLU A 113 -19.07 16.03 8.57
N ASN A 114 -19.68 16.77 7.66
CA ASN A 114 -19.70 16.44 6.24
C ASN A 114 -18.49 16.96 5.45
N HIS A 115 -17.56 17.69 6.07
CA HIS A 115 -16.32 18.06 5.39
C HIS A 115 -15.51 16.80 5.04
N PRO A 116 -15.11 16.59 3.75
CA PRO A 116 -14.33 15.44 3.36
C PRO A 116 -13.00 15.35 4.11
N THR A 117 -12.63 14.13 4.51
CA THR A 117 -11.31 13.82 5.10
C THR A 117 -10.21 13.92 4.05
N PHE A 118 -8.95 13.90 4.48
CA PHE A 118 -7.80 13.84 3.58
C PHE A 118 -7.93 12.71 2.54
N PHE A 119 -8.27 11.50 2.99
CA PHE A 119 -8.32 10.34 2.09
C PHE A 119 -9.50 10.44 1.11
N GLU A 120 -10.67 10.91 1.53
CA GLU A 120 -11.81 11.19 0.64
C GLU A 120 -11.48 12.27 -0.39
N PHE A 121 -10.75 13.29 0.03
CA PHE A 121 -10.32 14.37 -0.86
C PHE A 121 -9.36 13.84 -1.94
N MET A 122 -8.35 13.05 -1.54
CA MET A 122 -7.42 12.40 -2.48
C MET A 122 -8.12 11.42 -3.41
N THR A 123 -9.09 10.66 -2.91
CA THR A 123 -9.91 9.73 -3.71
C THR A 123 -10.72 10.50 -4.77
N ALA A 124 -11.33 11.63 -4.40
CA ALA A 124 -12.07 12.48 -5.34
C ALA A 124 -11.16 13.09 -6.42
N ILE A 125 -9.95 13.55 -6.03
CA ILE A 125 -8.93 14.03 -6.99
C ILE A 125 -8.58 12.92 -7.98
N ALA A 126 -8.35 11.69 -7.50
CA ALA A 126 -8.02 10.57 -8.36
C ALA A 126 -9.11 10.30 -9.41
N PHE A 127 -10.37 10.24 -9.00
CA PHE A 127 -11.49 10.00 -9.91
C PHE A 127 -11.63 11.10 -10.97
N LEU A 128 -11.54 12.36 -10.55
CA LEU A 128 -11.59 13.51 -11.48
C LEU A 128 -10.38 13.54 -12.42
N HIS A 129 -9.20 13.20 -11.92
CA HIS A 129 -7.99 13.15 -12.74
C HIS A 129 -8.08 12.04 -13.78
N PHE A 130 -8.53 10.84 -13.40
CA PHE A 130 -8.74 9.72 -14.30
C PHE A 130 -9.77 10.03 -15.38
N GLN A 131 -10.92 10.60 -15.00
CA GLN A 131 -11.95 11.07 -15.94
C GLN A 131 -11.38 12.11 -16.93
N LYS A 132 -10.71 13.15 -16.42
CA LYS A 132 -10.10 14.20 -17.25
C LYS A 132 -9.07 13.65 -18.24
N GLN A 133 -8.30 12.68 -17.79
CA GLN A 133 -7.26 12.05 -18.60
C GLN A 133 -7.79 10.99 -19.56
N GLY A 134 -9.06 10.58 -19.43
CA GLY A 134 -9.68 9.57 -20.27
C GLY A 134 -8.96 8.23 -20.15
N VAL A 135 -8.85 7.69 -18.93
CA VAL A 135 -8.25 6.35 -18.73
C VAL A 135 -9.16 5.27 -19.31
N ASP A 136 -8.56 4.23 -19.87
CA ASP A 136 -9.28 3.05 -20.36
C ASP A 136 -9.69 2.11 -19.22
N LEU A 137 -8.94 2.15 -18.10
CA LEU A 137 -9.13 1.37 -16.88
C LEU A 137 -8.52 2.08 -15.69
N ALA A 138 -9.16 1.99 -14.52
CA ALA A 138 -8.55 2.35 -13.25
C ALA A 138 -8.37 1.14 -12.34
N VAL A 139 -7.20 1.03 -11.72
CA VAL A 139 -6.91 0.08 -10.63
C VAL A 139 -6.92 0.86 -9.33
N ILE A 140 -7.83 0.49 -8.42
CA ILE A 140 -8.10 1.26 -7.20
C ILE A 140 -7.79 0.39 -5.98
N GLU A 141 -6.82 0.83 -5.18
CA GLU A 141 -6.49 0.24 -3.87
C GLU A 141 -7.37 0.83 -2.78
N THR A 142 -7.94 0.00 -1.88
CA THR A 142 -8.59 0.49 -0.66
C THR A 142 -7.55 1.03 0.32
N GLY A 143 -7.87 2.12 1.02
CA GLY A 143 -7.01 2.66 2.08
C GLY A 143 -7.05 1.76 3.31
N LEU A 144 -8.23 1.54 3.87
CA LEU A 144 -8.44 0.75 5.09
C LEU A 144 -9.75 -0.04 5.04
N GLY A 145 -9.66 -1.33 5.33
CA GLY A 145 -10.84 -2.20 5.31
C GLY A 145 -11.37 -2.43 3.89
N GLY A 146 -12.55 -1.97 3.60
CA GLY A 146 -13.23 -2.05 2.31
C GLY A 146 -14.66 -1.52 2.36
N ARG A 147 -15.52 -2.07 3.23
CA ARG A 147 -16.95 -1.74 3.31
C ARG A 147 -17.22 -0.24 3.46
N LEU A 148 -16.50 0.42 4.34
CA LEU A 148 -16.62 1.85 4.65
C LEU A 148 -15.48 2.70 4.06
N ASP A 149 -14.63 2.09 3.21
CA ASP A 149 -13.55 2.81 2.55
C ASP A 149 -14.11 3.81 1.54
N SER A 150 -13.50 4.99 1.44
CA SER A 150 -13.94 6.03 0.51
C SER A 150 -13.89 5.59 -0.96
N THR A 151 -13.01 4.64 -1.30
CA THR A 151 -12.94 4.08 -2.64
C THR A 151 -14.13 3.20 -2.99
N ASN A 152 -14.91 2.73 -1.99
CA ASN A 152 -16.01 1.79 -2.21
C ASN A 152 -17.27 2.41 -2.84
N VAL A 153 -17.20 3.65 -3.30
CA VAL A 153 -18.21 4.31 -4.16
C VAL A 153 -18.13 3.90 -5.64
N VAL A 154 -17.12 3.10 -6.01
CA VAL A 154 -16.94 2.60 -7.38
C VAL A 154 -17.89 1.45 -7.71
N ALA A 155 -18.13 1.23 -9.01
CA ALA A 155 -18.81 0.07 -9.58
C ALA A 155 -17.75 -0.77 -10.35
N PRO A 156 -17.03 -1.71 -9.69
CA PRO A 156 -15.92 -2.40 -10.32
C PRO A 156 -16.37 -3.52 -11.26
N GLU A 157 -15.52 -3.83 -12.25
CA GLU A 157 -15.64 -5.02 -13.10
C GLU A 157 -15.14 -6.28 -12.37
N LEU A 158 -14.27 -6.10 -11.36
CA LEU A 158 -13.72 -7.15 -10.53
C LEU A 158 -13.35 -6.59 -9.16
N SER A 159 -13.70 -7.33 -8.11
CA SER A 159 -13.20 -7.12 -6.76
C SER A 159 -12.11 -8.14 -6.43
N ILE A 160 -10.97 -7.70 -5.88
CA ILE A 160 -9.87 -8.60 -5.47
C ILE A 160 -9.63 -8.47 -3.97
N ILE A 161 -9.54 -9.60 -3.25
CA ILE A 161 -9.12 -9.65 -1.85
C ILE A 161 -7.80 -10.41 -1.78
N THR A 162 -6.71 -9.70 -1.45
CA THR A 162 -5.35 -10.25 -1.56
C THR A 162 -5.03 -11.23 -0.44
N THR A 163 -4.96 -10.76 0.81
CA THR A 163 -4.72 -11.57 2.01
C THR A 163 -5.57 -11.07 3.17
N ILE A 164 -5.79 -11.92 4.16
CA ILE A 164 -6.46 -11.57 5.42
C ILE A 164 -5.55 -11.97 6.58
N SER A 165 -5.23 -11.01 7.42
CA SER A 165 -4.52 -11.22 8.69
C SER A 165 -4.92 -10.13 9.68
N LYS A 166 -4.55 -10.32 10.97
CA LYS A 166 -4.81 -9.30 12.00
C LYS A 166 -3.98 -8.06 11.73
N ASP A 167 -4.65 -6.97 11.50
CA ASP A 167 -4.11 -5.63 11.35
C ASP A 167 -5.21 -4.61 11.58
N HIS A 168 -4.89 -3.45 12.15
CA HIS A 168 -5.86 -2.42 12.48
C HIS A 168 -7.06 -2.93 13.30
N CYS A 169 -6.81 -3.84 14.26
CA CYS A 169 -7.86 -4.55 15.02
C CYS A 169 -8.81 -3.60 15.77
N ALA A 170 -8.31 -2.47 16.25
CA ALA A 170 -9.13 -1.45 16.92
C ALA A 170 -10.24 -0.88 16.02
N ILE A 171 -10.12 -1.02 14.70
CA ILE A 171 -11.05 -0.44 13.71
C ILE A 171 -11.81 -1.55 12.97
N LEU A 172 -11.11 -2.59 12.52
CA LEU A 172 -11.65 -3.62 11.63
C LEU A 172 -12.22 -4.84 12.38
N GLY A 173 -11.99 -4.93 13.69
CA GLY A 173 -12.40 -6.08 14.50
C GLY A 173 -11.24 -6.95 14.97
N ASN A 174 -11.51 -7.81 15.96
CA ASN A 174 -10.48 -8.61 16.65
C ASN A 174 -10.35 -10.03 16.12
N SER A 175 -11.28 -10.47 15.27
CA SER A 175 -11.27 -11.77 14.60
C SER A 175 -10.96 -11.66 13.12
N LEU A 176 -10.49 -12.75 12.49
CA LEU A 176 -10.27 -12.79 11.05
C LEU A 176 -11.58 -12.66 10.27
N GLU A 177 -12.67 -13.19 10.84
CA GLU A 177 -14.01 -13.12 10.27
C GLU A 177 -14.52 -11.67 10.20
N GLU A 178 -14.36 -10.88 11.28
CA GLU A 178 -14.71 -9.45 11.30
C GLU A 178 -13.90 -8.66 10.29
N ILE A 179 -12.58 -8.83 10.29
CA ILE A 179 -11.68 -8.17 9.33
C ILE A 179 -12.04 -8.58 7.89
N THR A 180 -12.39 -9.85 7.66
CA THR A 180 -12.82 -10.32 6.33
C THR A 180 -14.11 -9.67 5.92
N GLN A 181 -15.09 -9.54 6.82
CA GLN A 181 -16.37 -8.90 6.53
C GLN A 181 -16.19 -7.44 6.10
N GLU A 182 -15.32 -6.70 6.77
CA GLU A 182 -14.99 -5.32 6.39
C GLU A 182 -14.32 -5.26 4.99
N LYS A 183 -13.36 -6.14 4.72
CA LYS A 183 -12.66 -6.14 3.42
C LYS A 183 -13.55 -6.65 2.28
N ALA A 184 -14.33 -7.69 2.52
CA ALA A 184 -15.27 -8.24 1.55
C ALA A 184 -16.45 -7.30 1.25
N GLY A 185 -16.61 -6.20 1.99
CA GLY A 185 -17.58 -5.14 1.69
C GLY A 185 -17.38 -4.45 0.34
N ILE A 186 -16.24 -4.69 -0.36
CA ILE A 186 -16.01 -4.23 -1.74
C ILE A 186 -16.73 -5.11 -2.79
N ILE A 187 -17.24 -6.28 -2.43
CA ILE A 187 -17.94 -7.18 -3.34
C ILE A 187 -19.28 -6.56 -3.74
N LYS A 188 -19.47 -6.28 -5.01
CA LYS A 188 -20.69 -5.70 -5.56
C LYS A 188 -21.57 -6.78 -6.16
N ARG A 189 -22.86 -6.47 -6.27
CA ARG A 189 -23.83 -7.38 -6.87
C ARG A 189 -23.44 -7.73 -8.31
N GLU A 190 -23.53 -9.02 -8.66
CA GLU A 190 -23.29 -9.55 -10.01
C GLU A 190 -21.90 -9.21 -10.57
N THR A 191 -20.94 -8.89 -9.68
CA THR A 191 -19.55 -8.58 -10.04
C THR A 191 -18.64 -9.69 -9.52
N PRO A 192 -17.77 -10.30 -10.34
CA PRO A 192 -16.90 -11.37 -9.89
C PRO A 192 -15.95 -10.90 -8.77
N VAL A 193 -15.62 -11.84 -7.87
CA VAL A 193 -14.63 -11.62 -6.82
C VAL A 193 -13.52 -12.65 -6.93
N LEU A 194 -12.28 -12.20 -6.83
CA LEU A 194 -11.09 -13.04 -6.81
C LEU A 194 -10.42 -12.95 -5.43
N ILE A 195 -10.09 -14.10 -4.84
CA ILE A 195 -9.38 -14.15 -3.55
C ILE A 195 -8.00 -14.79 -3.70
N GLY A 196 -7.06 -14.31 -2.87
CA GLY A 196 -5.76 -14.93 -2.66
C GLY A 196 -5.81 -16.15 -1.74
N ASP A 197 -4.65 -16.51 -1.20
CA ASP A 197 -4.55 -17.56 -0.19
C ASP A 197 -5.06 -17.02 1.16
N LEU A 198 -6.33 -17.30 1.46
CA LEU A 198 -6.97 -16.85 2.68
C LEU A 198 -7.11 -17.98 3.70
N PRO A 199 -7.15 -17.67 5.02
CA PRO A 199 -7.56 -18.64 6.05
C PRO A 199 -8.98 -19.19 5.76
N ASN A 200 -9.23 -20.45 6.12
CA ASN A 200 -10.51 -21.12 5.82
C ASN A 200 -11.73 -20.35 6.36
N CYS A 201 -11.66 -19.81 7.59
CA CYS A 201 -12.72 -18.99 8.16
C CYS A 201 -13.01 -17.72 7.32
N SER A 202 -11.97 -17.12 6.73
CA SER A 202 -12.12 -15.98 5.83
C SER A 202 -12.73 -16.38 4.48
N VAL A 203 -12.34 -17.54 3.93
CA VAL A 203 -12.96 -18.08 2.70
C VAL A 203 -14.47 -18.28 2.88
N GLU A 204 -14.89 -18.85 4.02
CA GLU A 204 -16.32 -19.04 4.34
C GLU A 204 -17.09 -17.73 4.40
N VAL A 205 -16.51 -16.69 4.99
CA VAL A 205 -17.14 -15.35 5.05
C VAL A 205 -17.28 -14.76 3.63
N VAL A 206 -16.21 -14.79 2.83
CA VAL A 206 -16.26 -14.29 1.44
C VAL A 206 -17.27 -15.06 0.61
N GLN A 207 -17.32 -16.40 0.75
CA GLN A 207 -18.26 -17.23 0.01
C GLN A 207 -19.73 -16.89 0.34
N LYS A 208 -20.05 -16.68 1.62
CA LYS A 208 -21.40 -16.23 2.05
C LYS A 208 -21.79 -14.89 1.42
N ILE A 209 -20.85 -13.94 1.42
CA ILE A 209 -21.09 -12.60 0.83
C ILE A 209 -21.23 -12.70 -0.69
N ALA A 210 -20.40 -13.49 -1.36
CA ALA A 210 -20.46 -13.70 -2.81
C ALA A 210 -21.81 -14.29 -3.23
N ILE A 211 -22.32 -15.30 -2.50
CA ILE A 211 -23.65 -15.87 -2.73
C ILE A 211 -24.74 -14.80 -2.54
N GLN A 212 -24.71 -14.03 -1.47
CA GLN A 212 -25.70 -12.97 -1.19
C GLN A 212 -25.68 -11.88 -2.29
N ARG A 213 -24.54 -11.63 -2.91
CA ARG A 213 -24.35 -10.64 -3.98
C ARG A 213 -24.54 -11.21 -5.38
N ASN A 214 -24.86 -12.50 -5.52
CA ASN A 214 -24.88 -13.20 -6.82
C ASN A 214 -23.56 -12.96 -7.61
N SER A 215 -22.43 -13.04 -6.91
CA SER A 215 -21.08 -12.80 -7.43
C SER A 215 -20.37 -14.13 -7.62
N GLU A 216 -19.71 -14.31 -8.76
CA GLU A 216 -18.87 -15.49 -9.00
C GLU A 216 -17.58 -15.38 -8.18
N LEU A 217 -17.30 -16.42 -7.38
CA LEU A 217 -16.09 -16.47 -6.54
C LEU A 217 -14.99 -17.27 -7.24
N HIS A 218 -13.85 -16.61 -7.46
CA HIS A 218 -12.61 -17.20 -7.97
C HIS A 218 -11.53 -17.21 -6.89
N SER A 219 -10.59 -18.15 -6.99
CA SER A 219 -9.46 -18.27 -6.06
C SER A 219 -8.19 -18.67 -6.79
N ILE A 220 -7.04 -18.29 -6.26
CA ILE A 220 -5.72 -18.76 -6.73
C ILE A 220 -5.20 -19.96 -5.92
N SER A 221 -5.91 -20.43 -4.90
CA SER A 221 -5.44 -21.49 -4.00
C SER A 221 -5.20 -22.85 -4.67
N HIS A 222 -5.77 -23.05 -5.86
CA HIS A 222 -5.55 -24.27 -6.65
C HIS A 222 -4.24 -24.26 -7.46
N PHE A 223 -3.58 -23.09 -7.59
CA PHE A 223 -2.26 -23.03 -8.23
C PHE A 223 -1.18 -23.45 -7.23
N VAL A 224 -0.46 -24.51 -7.53
CA VAL A 224 0.74 -24.85 -6.78
C VAL A 224 1.80 -23.75 -6.95
N GLN A 225 2.66 -23.60 -5.95
CA GLN A 225 3.57 -22.44 -5.89
C GLN A 225 4.50 -22.34 -7.12
N GLU A 226 4.91 -23.50 -7.65
CA GLU A 226 5.77 -23.60 -8.84
C GLU A 226 5.11 -23.11 -10.13
N GLU A 227 3.78 -23.21 -10.22
CA GLU A 227 2.98 -22.81 -11.38
C GLU A 227 2.64 -21.31 -11.38
N ARG A 228 2.83 -20.62 -10.25
CA ARG A 228 2.56 -19.20 -10.15
C ARG A 228 3.50 -18.39 -11.03
N PRO A 229 2.98 -17.35 -11.73
CA PRO A 229 3.78 -16.57 -12.68
C PRO A 229 4.98 -15.90 -12.02
N GLN A 230 6.03 -15.71 -12.81
CA GLN A 230 7.20 -14.94 -12.41
C GLN A 230 6.91 -13.45 -12.50
N THR A 231 7.65 -12.66 -11.71
CA THR A 231 7.65 -11.20 -11.72
C THR A 231 9.06 -10.69 -11.38
N ASN A 232 9.37 -9.47 -11.77
CA ASN A 232 10.64 -8.83 -11.39
C ASN A 232 10.66 -8.36 -9.93
N LEU A 233 9.50 -8.29 -9.24
CA LEU A 233 9.48 -7.97 -7.82
C LEU A 233 10.04 -9.13 -7.00
N GLN A 234 10.90 -8.79 -6.05
CA GLN A 234 11.56 -9.75 -5.19
C GLN A 234 10.68 -10.08 -3.96
N GLY A 235 10.92 -11.25 -3.38
CA GLY A 235 10.20 -11.76 -2.20
C GLY A 235 9.26 -12.93 -2.54
N SER A 236 9.20 -13.91 -1.63
CA SER A 236 8.46 -15.16 -1.80
C SER A 236 6.96 -14.96 -2.11
N TYR A 237 6.36 -13.95 -1.46
CA TYR A 237 4.95 -13.61 -1.60
C TYR A 237 4.58 -12.94 -2.94
N GLN A 238 5.56 -12.44 -3.70
CA GLN A 238 5.26 -11.70 -4.95
C GLN A 238 4.72 -12.61 -6.05
N ARG A 239 5.06 -13.90 -6.05
CA ARG A 239 4.48 -14.86 -7.01
C ARG A 239 2.99 -15.09 -6.77
N ALA A 240 2.52 -15.05 -5.51
CA ALA A 240 1.09 -15.10 -5.20
C ALA A 240 0.37 -13.81 -5.66
N ASN A 241 0.99 -12.65 -5.43
CA ASN A 241 0.46 -11.37 -5.93
C ASN A 241 0.40 -11.36 -7.47
N ALA A 242 1.42 -11.90 -8.15
CA ALA A 242 1.45 -12.03 -9.60
C ALA A 242 0.34 -12.99 -10.13
N ALA A 243 0.08 -14.07 -9.40
CA ALA A 243 -1.04 -14.96 -9.73
C ALA A 243 -2.39 -14.27 -9.62
N LEU A 244 -2.59 -13.46 -8.55
CA LEU A 244 -3.79 -12.65 -8.39
C LEU A 244 -3.95 -11.64 -9.52
N ALA A 245 -2.90 -10.90 -9.85
CA ALA A 245 -2.96 -9.89 -10.90
C ALA A 245 -3.26 -10.51 -12.28
N LEU A 246 -2.56 -11.58 -12.65
CA LEU A 246 -2.76 -12.24 -13.93
C LEU A 246 -4.15 -12.88 -14.01
N ARG A 247 -4.56 -13.62 -12.96
CA ARG A 247 -5.89 -14.23 -12.90
C ARG A 247 -7.00 -13.18 -12.92
N GLY A 248 -6.80 -12.07 -12.21
CA GLY A 248 -7.74 -10.94 -12.23
C GLY A 248 -7.92 -10.38 -13.65
N ALA A 249 -6.84 -10.17 -14.39
CA ALA A 249 -6.91 -9.70 -15.77
C ALA A 249 -7.56 -10.74 -16.71
N GLU A 250 -7.38 -12.04 -16.46
CA GLU A 250 -8.05 -13.10 -17.20
C GLU A 250 -9.57 -13.15 -16.98
N ILE A 251 -10.04 -12.93 -15.74
CA ILE A 251 -11.46 -12.94 -15.39
C ILE A 251 -12.23 -11.87 -16.16
N VAL A 252 -11.67 -10.67 -16.28
CA VAL A 252 -12.33 -9.56 -16.99
C VAL A 252 -11.98 -9.45 -18.46
N ARG A 253 -11.33 -10.45 -19.03
CA ARG A 253 -10.83 -10.45 -20.43
C ARG A 253 -11.92 -10.18 -21.48
N GLU A 254 -13.15 -10.61 -21.26
CA GLU A 254 -14.24 -10.35 -22.21
C GLU A 254 -14.59 -8.87 -22.32
N LYS A 255 -14.43 -8.13 -21.21
CA LYS A 255 -14.70 -6.69 -21.16
C LYS A 255 -13.45 -5.86 -21.43
N ILE A 256 -12.29 -6.30 -20.91
CA ILE A 256 -11.00 -5.61 -21.02
C ILE A 256 -9.96 -6.62 -21.54
N PRO A 257 -9.88 -6.81 -22.87
CA PRO A 257 -9.05 -7.85 -23.48
C PRO A 257 -7.55 -7.69 -23.21
N ILE A 258 -6.88 -8.81 -22.92
CA ILE A 258 -5.42 -8.87 -22.79
C ILE A 258 -4.83 -9.98 -23.66
N LYS A 259 -3.58 -9.80 -24.08
CA LYS A 259 -2.72 -10.84 -24.67
C LYS A 259 -1.83 -11.40 -23.56
N ASN A 260 -1.83 -12.71 -23.39
CA ASN A 260 -1.12 -13.38 -22.29
C ASN A 260 0.38 -13.11 -22.30
N ASP A 261 1.01 -13.06 -23.48
CA ASP A 261 2.45 -12.79 -23.59
C ASP A 261 2.77 -11.36 -23.10
N LEU A 262 1.96 -10.37 -23.49
CA LEU A 262 2.11 -8.99 -23.06
C LEU A 262 1.81 -8.84 -21.54
N ALA A 263 0.82 -9.60 -21.03
CA ALA A 263 0.52 -9.61 -19.60
C ALA A 263 1.72 -10.15 -18.79
N ARG A 264 2.36 -11.23 -19.24
CA ARG A 264 3.57 -11.76 -18.61
C ARG A 264 4.77 -10.81 -18.75
N GLN A 265 4.89 -10.13 -19.88
CA GLN A 265 5.89 -9.06 -20.05
C GLN A 265 5.67 -7.94 -19.04
N GLY A 266 4.42 -7.50 -18.86
CA GLY A 266 4.05 -6.50 -17.84
C GLY A 266 4.46 -6.93 -16.45
N LEU A 267 4.22 -8.20 -16.04
CA LEU A 267 4.66 -8.72 -14.75
C LEU A 267 6.18 -8.64 -14.51
N ASN A 268 6.98 -8.61 -15.56
CA ASN A 268 8.45 -8.47 -15.48
C ASN A 268 8.92 -7.01 -15.58
N GLN A 269 8.00 -6.04 -15.65
CA GLN A 269 8.29 -4.61 -15.76
C GLN A 269 7.61 -3.78 -14.67
N VAL A 270 7.17 -4.43 -13.58
CA VAL A 270 6.50 -3.77 -12.46
C VAL A 270 7.46 -2.82 -11.75
N SER A 271 7.01 -1.60 -11.49
CA SER A 271 7.72 -0.64 -10.65
C SER A 271 6.96 -0.49 -9.33
N LEU A 272 7.62 -0.84 -8.22
CA LEU A 272 7.07 -0.69 -6.87
C LEU A 272 8.22 -0.54 -5.87
N LEU A 273 8.22 0.54 -5.12
CA LEU A 273 9.27 0.86 -4.18
C LEU A 273 9.00 0.25 -2.79
N GLY A 274 10.08 -0.03 -2.05
CA GLY A 274 10.00 -0.42 -0.63
C GLY A 274 9.38 -1.79 -0.34
N ARG A 275 9.35 -2.71 -1.32
CA ARG A 275 8.87 -4.09 -1.16
C ARG A 275 9.97 -5.08 -1.51
N TRP A 276 10.83 -5.39 -0.55
CA TRP A 276 12.07 -6.16 -0.73
C TRP A 276 12.90 -5.61 -1.90
N GLN A 277 12.92 -4.27 -2.00
CA GLN A 277 13.64 -3.57 -3.06
C GLN A 277 15.13 -3.62 -2.81
N ILE A 278 15.89 -4.15 -3.77
CA ILE A 278 17.34 -4.23 -3.70
C ILE A 278 17.95 -3.06 -4.48
N ILE A 279 18.81 -2.31 -3.80
CA ILE A 279 19.63 -1.25 -4.39
C ILE A 279 21.06 -1.72 -4.32
N GLU A 280 21.62 -2.05 -5.49
CA GLU A 280 23.01 -2.51 -5.59
C GLU A 280 23.97 -1.36 -5.31
N GLY A 281 25.04 -1.65 -4.56
CA GLY A 281 26.04 -0.67 -4.15
C GLY A 281 27.00 -1.22 -3.11
N SER A 282 27.80 -0.35 -2.52
CA SER A 282 28.67 -0.67 -1.40
C SER A 282 28.45 0.35 -0.27
N PRO A 283 27.59 0.01 0.70
CA PRO A 283 26.91 -1.28 0.92
C PRO A 283 25.72 -1.52 -0.03
N ARG A 284 25.34 -2.78 -0.21
CA ARG A 284 24.05 -3.16 -0.79
C ARG A 284 22.93 -2.81 0.18
N VAL A 285 21.87 -2.17 -0.30
CA VAL A 285 20.74 -1.74 0.54
C VAL A 285 19.47 -2.49 0.13
N ILE A 286 18.76 -3.07 1.09
CA ILE A 286 17.45 -3.71 0.90
C ILE A 286 16.42 -2.88 1.67
N LEU A 287 15.31 -2.53 1.02
CA LEU A 287 14.20 -1.79 1.59
C LEU A 287 12.96 -2.68 1.65
N ASP A 288 12.41 -2.91 2.84
CA ASP A 288 11.18 -3.69 3.02
C ASP A 288 10.24 -3.07 4.05
N ALA A 289 9.07 -2.66 3.60
CA ALA A 289 8.04 -2.01 4.42
C ALA A 289 7.23 -3.00 5.27
N CYS A 290 7.86 -4.01 5.85
CA CYS A 290 7.25 -4.87 6.86
C CYS A 290 6.79 -4.03 8.06
N HIS A 291 5.52 -4.18 8.46
CA HIS A 291 4.94 -3.38 9.55
C HIS A 291 3.85 -4.10 10.36
N ASN A 292 3.62 -5.40 10.11
CA ASN A 292 2.67 -6.23 10.85
C ASN A 292 3.14 -7.69 10.93
N SER A 293 2.46 -8.52 11.71
CA SER A 293 2.80 -9.92 11.96
C SER A 293 2.93 -10.77 10.70
N ALA A 294 1.99 -10.63 9.77
CA ALA A 294 2.04 -11.37 8.50
C ALA A 294 3.20 -10.88 7.61
N GLY A 295 3.52 -9.59 7.65
CA GLY A 295 4.72 -9.04 7.03
C GLY A 295 6.00 -9.60 7.65
N ALA A 296 6.04 -9.78 8.97
CA ALA A 296 7.18 -10.36 9.67
C ALA A 296 7.47 -11.82 9.23
N ILE A 297 6.43 -12.62 8.95
CA ILE A 297 6.59 -13.97 8.40
C ILE A 297 7.26 -13.90 7.01
N CYS A 298 6.77 -13.03 6.12
CA CYS A 298 7.37 -12.86 4.80
C CYS A 298 8.81 -12.30 4.88
N LEU A 299 9.07 -11.40 5.84
CA LEU A 299 10.41 -10.88 6.10
C LEU A 299 11.36 -12.01 6.51
N ARG A 300 10.93 -12.93 7.38
CA ARG A 300 11.69 -14.12 7.78
C ARG A 300 12.08 -14.97 6.57
N GLU A 301 11.12 -15.33 5.72
CA GLU A 301 11.37 -16.12 4.51
C GLU A 301 12.39 -15.46 3.57
N ASN A 302 12.30 -14.16 3.40
CA ASN A 302 13.25 -13.42 2.57
C ASN A 302 14.65 -13.34 3.20
N LEU A 303 14.73 -13.22 4.54
CA LEU A 303 15.99 -13.20 5.27
C LEU A 303 16.67 -14.58 5.24
N ASP A 304 15.91 -15.68 5.33
CA ASP A 304 16.42 -17.04 5.21
C ASP A 304 17.11 -17.31 3.85
N ALA A 305 16.67 -16.60 2.81
CA ALA A 305 17.26 -16.73 1.47
C ALA A 305 18.56 -15.92 1.29
N LEU A 306 18.95 -15.08 2.26
CA LEU A 306 20.20 -14.33 2.19
C LEU A 306 21.39 -15.25 2.57
N SER A 307 22.49 -15.09 1.83
CA SER A 307 23.73 -15.85 2.09
C SER A 307 24.52 -15.33 3.29
N GLU A 308 24.21 -14.12 3.76
CA GLU A 308 24.89 -13.45 4.89
C GLU A 308 23.89 -12.73 5.78
N LYS A 309 24.23 -12.56 7.06
CA LYS A 309 23.44 -11.79 8.01
C LYS A 309 23.59 -10.29 7.74
N PRO A 310 22.52 -9.56 7.37
CA PRO A 310 22.60 -8.13 7.13
C PRO A 310 22.79 -7.34 8.42
N GLU A 311 23.30 -6.12 8.32
CA GLU A 311 23.02 -5.09 9.30
C GLU A 311 21.55 -4.66 9.13
N ILE A 312 20.75 -4.61 10.21
CA ILE A 312 19.34 -4.25 10.13
C ILE A 312 19.09 -2.88 10.76
N TRP A 313 18.50 -1.99 9.99
CA TRP A 313 18.03 -0.68 10.40
C TRP A 313 16.54 -0.76 10.67
N LEU A 314 16.13 -0.53 11.91
CA LEU A 314 14.80 -0.79 12.39
C LEU A 314 14.16 0.45 13.01
N GLY A 315 12.99 0.84 12.48
CA GLY A 315 12.10 1.82 13.07
C GLY A 315 10.67 1.35 12.94
N VAL A 316 9.91 1.29 14.03
CA VAL A 316 8.58 0.67 14.07
C VAL A 316 7.53 1.66 14.54
N LEU A 317 6.30 1.54 14.02
CA LEU A 317 5.12 2.27 14.46
C LEU A 317 4.15 1.34 15.17
N GLY A 318 3.80 1.70 16.41
CA GLY A 318 2.89 0.93 17.27
C GLY A 318 3.62 -0.19 18.03
N GLU A 319 3.55 -0.09 19.36
CA GLU A 319 4.18 -1.04 20.27
C GLU A 319 3.60 -2.47 20.14
N ASP A 320 2.32 -2.55 19.79
CA ASP A 320 1.58 -3.79 19.54
C ASP A 320 2.17 -4.64 18.39
N ARG A 321 2.93 -4.03 17.49
CA ARG A 321 3.54 -4.67 16.30
C ARG A 321 5.04 -4.89 16.43
N ALA A 322 5.68 -4.14 17.33
CA ALA A 322 7.13 -4.08 17.41
C ALA A 322 7.75 -5.43 17.78
N LYS A 323 7.16 -6.14 18.75
CA LYS A 323 7.73 -7.39 19.27
C LYS A 323 7.92 -8.43 18.18
N GLU A 324 6.92 -8.70 17.35
CA GLU A 324 6.98 -9.75 16.32
C GLU A 324 8.02 -9.43 15.23
N ILE A 325 8.18 -8.15 14.89
CA ILE A 325 9.20 -7.70 13.94
C ILE A 325 10.59 -7.83 14.55
N VAL A 326 10.76 -7.40 15.81
CA VAL A 326 12.03 -7.52 16.54
C VAL A 326 12.44 -9.00 16.68
N ASP A 327 11.52 -9.89 17.03
CA ASP A 327 11.80 -11.33 17.17
C ASP A 327 12.37 -11.92 15.86
N VAL A 328 11.84 -11.53 14.70
CA VAL A 328 12.40 -11.94 13.39
C VAL A 328 13.78 -11.32 13.17
N VAL A 329 13.93 -10.02 13.42
CA VAL A 329 15.20 -9.29 13.21
C VAL A 329 16.33 -9.91 14.03
N LEU A 330 16.08 -10.32 15.29
CA LEU A 330 17.07 -10.90 16.19
C LEU A 330 17.72 -12.16 15.64
N ASP A 331 16.98 -13.02 14.93
CA ASP A 331 17.48 -14.27 14.39
C ASP A 331 18.48 -14.06 13.24
N PHE A 332 18.33 -12.97 12.50
CA PHE A 332 19.05 -12.73 11.23
C PHE A 332 20.04 -11.58 11.26
N ALA A 333 19.93 -10.66 12.20
CA ALA A 333 20.80 -9.49 12.21
C ALA A 333 22.26 -9.81 12.58
N SER A 334 23.21 -9.23 11.86
CA SER A 334 24.61 -9.13 12.30
C SER A 334 24.81 -7.99 13.30
N SER A 335 24.04 -6.91 13.14
CA SER A 335 23.91 -5.78 14.07
C SER A 335 22.56 -5.09 13.82
N ILE A 336 22.04 -4.38 14.83
CA ILE A 336 20.78 -3.67 14.76
C ILE A 336 21.03 -2.18 15.00
N THR A 337 20.54 -1.35 14.10
CA THR A 337 20.51 0.10 14.27
C THR A 337 19.07 0.54 14.47
N LEU A 338 18.78 1.17 15.61
CA LEU A 338 17.45 1.59 16.01
C LEU A 338 17.18 3.05 15.61
N PHE A 339 15.96 3.29 15.12
CA PHE A 339 15.49 4.61 14.73
C PHE A 339 14.16 4.93 15.43
N GLU A 340 14.07 6.15 15.93
CA GLU A 340 12.80 6.77 16.25
C GLU A 340 12.32 7.56 15.04
N VAL A 341 11.26 7.06 14.40
CA VAL A 341 10.68 7.68 13.21
C VAL A 341 9.90 8.92 13.61
N GLU A 342 9.96 10.01 12.85
CA GLU A 342 9.22 11.26 13.14
C GLU A 342 7.71 11.09 12.88
N GLN A 343 7.05 10.27 13.71
CA GLN A 343 5.63 9.98 13.64
C GLN A 343 5.01 9.85 15.03
N PRO A 344 3.76 10.29 15.25
CA PRO A 344 3.12 10.30 16.58
C PRO A 344 3.04 8.94 17.28
N ARG A 345 3.01 7.84 16.48
CA ARG A 345 2.94 6.46 16.99
C ARG A 345 4.27 5.71 16.92
N ALA A 346 5.36 6.42 16.68
CA ALA A 346 6.67 5.80 16.63
C ALA A 346 7.03 5.15 17.97
N CYS A 347 7.58 3.94 17.89
CA CYS A 347 8.23 3.35 19.04
C CYS A 347 9.52 4.13 19.36
N THR A 348 9.72 4.46 20.61
CA THR A 348 10.97 5.10 21.05
C THR A 348 12.14 4.12 20.93
N VAL A 349 13.35 4.65 20.76
CA VAL A 349 14.56 3.82 20.72
C VAL A 349 14.69 2.99 22.01
N ASP A 350 14.37 3.57 23.18
CA ASP A 350 14.44 2.86 24.48
C ASP A 350 13.46 1.69 24.53
N TYR A 351 12.23 1.88 24.02
CA TYR A 351 11.26 0.79 23.93
C TYR A 351 11.74 -0.34 23.02
N LEU A 352 12.19 -0.02 21.79
CA LEU A 352 12.72 -1.02 20.87
C LEU A 352 13.92 -1.77 21.45
N ARG A 353 14.81 -1.06 22.16
CA ARG A 353 15.96 -1.64 22.85
C ARG A 353 15.53 -2.62 23.95
N SER A 354 14.48 -2.30 24.70
CA SER A 354 13.95 -3.16 25.77
C SER A 354 13.43 -4.51 25.27
N LEU A 355 13.09 -4.62 23.97
CA LEU A 355 12.67 -5.87 23.33
C LEU A 355 13.86 -6.75 22.92
N ILE A 356 15.09 -6.23 22.92
CA ILE A 356 16.30 -6.95 22.52
C ILE A 356 16.92 -7.62 23.76
N PRO A 357 17.01 -8.96 23.82
CA PRO A 357 17.54 -9.64 24.98
C PRO A 357 19.08 -9.50 25.09
N ASP A 358 19.61 -9.56 26.30
CA ASP A 358 21.05 -9.52 26.58
C ASP A 358 21.85 -10.65 25.89
N SER A 359 21.18 -11.72 25.49
CA SER A 359 21.76 -12.82 24.74
C SER A 359 22.06 -12.49 23.28
N PHE A 360 21.55 -11.39 22.75
CA PHE A 360 21.87 -10.96 21.38
C PHE A 360 23.35 -10.62 21.25
N ARG A 361 24.06 -11.26 20.33
CA ARG A 361 25.51 -11.15 20.18
C ARG A 361 25.95 -9.99 19.28
N GLY A 362 25.03 -9.43 18.47
CA GLY A 362 25.29 -8.32 17.58
C GLY A 362 25.39 -6.99 18.33
N LYS A 363 25.92 -5.97 17.65
CA LYS A 363 25.91 -4.61 18.19
C LYS A 363 24.51 -4.00 18.04
N VAL A 364 24.07 -3.26 19.07
CA VAL A 364 22.85 -2.44 19.04
C VAL A 364 23.26 -0.98 19.11
N ILE A 365 22.90 -0.21 18.09
CA ILE A 365 23.33 1.18 17.90
C ILE A 365 22.08 2.07 17.73
N ASP A 366 22.13 3.29 18.23
CA ASP A 366 21.08 4.30 18.00
C ASP A 366 21.56 5.29 16.95
N PHE A 367 20.79 5.44 15.90
CA PHE A 367 21.03 6.46 14.89
C PHE A 367 19.86 7.43 14.80
N ASN A 368 20.18 8.68 14.49
CA ASN A 368 19.25 9.58 13.84
C ASN A 368 19.44 9.48 12.32
N LEU A 369 18.52 10.06 11.56
CA LEU A 369 18.53 10.01 10.10
C LEU A 369 19.82 10.60 9.49
N GLU A 370 20.39 11.66 10.07
CA GLU A 370 21.62 12.29 9.59
C GLU A 370 22.82 11.34 9.69
N LYS A 371 23.00 10.66 10.83
CA LYS A 371 24.06 9.65 10.99
C LYS A 371 23.88 8.48 10.01
N ALA A 372 22.64 8.10 9.73
CA ALA A 372 22.34 7.07 8.75
C ALA A 372 22.76 7.48 7.33
N LYS A 373 22.42 8.70 6.93
CA LYS A 373 22.82 9.27 5.64
C LYS A 373 24.34 9.37 5.52
N ASP A 374 25.02 9.84 6.55
CA ASP A 374 26.48 9.92 6.59
C ASP A 374 27.13 8.55 6.46
N LYS A 375 26.56 7.53 7.12
CA LYS A 375 27.02 6.15 7.00
C LYS A 375 26.87 5.63 5.57
N LEU A 376 25.71 5.84 4.93
CA LEU A 376 25.49 5.43 3.54
C LEU A 376 26.41 6.14 2.55
N LYS A 377 26.71 7.44 2.76
CA LYS A 377 27.65 8.20 1.92
C LYS A 377 29.09 7.71 2.02
N ASN A 378 29.54 7.40 3.24
CA ASN A 378 30.96 7.19 3.54
C ASN A 378 31.34 5.71 3.67
N SER A 379 30.36 4.81 3.78
CA SER A 379 30.64 3.37 3.86
C SER A 379 31.12 2.84 2.52
N ARG A 380 32.18 2.05 2.56
CA ARG A 380 32.68 1.23 1.44
C ARG A 380 32.62 -0.26 1.82
N SER A 381 31.72 -0.60 2.72
CA SER A 381 31.50 -1.97 3.13
C SER A 381 30.87 -2.78 1.99
N ASN A 382 31.32 -4.00 1.80
CA ASN A 382 30.65 -4.95 0.88
C ASN A 382 29.47 -5.68 1.53
N GLY A 383 29.07 -5.31 2.75
CA GLY A 383 27.95 -5.94 3.46
C GLY A 383 26.59 -5.44 2.99
N THR A 384 25.56 -6.11 3.47
CA THR A 384 24.16 -5.78 3.20
C THR A 384 23.53 -5.02 4.37
N ILE A 385 22.80 -3.94 4.09
CA ILE A 385 21.96 -3.20 5.05
C ILE A 385 20.50 -3.44 4.66
N LEU A 386 19.73 -4.02 5.57
CA LEU A 386 18.28 -4.09 5.45
C LEU A 386 17.63 -2.98 6.26
N ILE A 387 16.73 -2.20 5.65
CA ILE A 387 15.96 -1.14 6.29
C ILE A 387 14.50 -1.56 6.34
N THR A 388 13.91 -1.65 7.54
CA THR A 388 12.57 -2.24 7.73
C THR A 388 11.83 -1.69 8.95
N GLY A 389 10.60 -2.14 9.14
CA GLY A 389 9.72 -1.82 10.28
C GLY A 389 8.79 -0.64 10.06
N SER A 390 9.11 0.27 9.13
CA SER A 390 8.27 1.43 8.82
C SER A 390 8.47 1.92 7.40
N ILE A 391 7.36 2.19 6.74
CA ILE A 391 7.34 2.84 5.42
C ILE A 391 7.97 4.25 5.46
N TYR A 392 7.88 4.94 6.60
CA TYR A 392 8.42 6.30 6.77
C TYR A 392 9.94 6.29 6.82
N LEU A 393 10.55 5.39 7.59
CA LEU A 393 11.99 5.21 7.60
C LEU A 393 12.52 4.90 6.20
N ILE A 394 11.82 4.02 5.47
CA ILE A 394 12.16 3.67 4.10
C ILE A 394 12.06 4.88 3.18
N GLY A 395 10.98 5.65 3.29
CA GLY A 395 10.77 6.86 2.49
C GLY A 395 11.89 7.88 2.68
N ASP A 396 12.27 8.17 3.92
CA ASP A 396 13.35 9.10 4.25
C ASP A 396 14.70 8.67 3.67
N ILE A 397 15.01 7.38 3.78
CA ILE A 397 16.26 6.84 3.22
C ILE A 397 16.20 6.80 1.70
N LEU A 398 15.08 6.38 1.11
CA LEU A 398 14.92 6.31 -0.34
C LEU A 398 15.01 7.71 -0.98
N GLN A 399 14.39 8.71 -0.36
CA GLN A 399 14.50 10.10 -0.79
C GLN A 399 15.97 10.56 -0.81
N PHE A 400 16.71 10.22 0.25
CA PHE A 400 18.15 10.53 0.30
C PHE A 400 18.94 9.82 -0.80
N LEU A 401 18.73 8.52 -1.03
CA LEU A 401 19.44 7.74 -2.04
C LEU A 401 19.16 8.20 -3.48
N THR A 402 17.92 8.70 -3.73
CA THR A 402 17.50 9.09 -5.09
C THR A 402 17.73 10.56 -5.42
N ARG A 403 17.67 11.46 -4.44
CA ARG A 403 17.67 12.91 -4.66
C ARG A 403 18.84 13.66 -4.00
N GLY A 404 19.62 12.99 -3.15
CA GLY A 404 20.60 13.64 -2.29
C GLY A 404 19.96 14.55 -1.24
N ASP A 405 20.74 15.44 -0.61
CA ASP A 405 20.31 16.29 0.51
C ASP A 405 19.37 17.47 0.13
N ARG A 406 18.47 17.32 -0.80
CA ARG A 406 17.46 18.36 -1.02
C ARG A 406 16.42 18.28 0.11
N HIS A 407 16.46 19.26 1.01
CA HIS A 407 15.51 19.47 2.11
C HIS A 407 14.09 19.71 1.58
N ALA A 408 13.37 18.66 1.23
CA ALA A 408 11.93 18.69 1.23
C ALA A 408 11.49 18.08 2.58
N LYS A 409 11.02 18.92 3.51
CA LYS A 409 10.29 18.44 4.68
C LYS A 409 8.99 17.83 4.18
N THR A 410 9.00 16.56 3.87
CA THR A 410 7.80 15.77 3.69
C THR A 410 7.24 15.48 5.08
N ASN A 411 6.18 16.19 5.48
CA ASN A 411 5.44 15.87 6.70
C ASN A 411 4.66 14.58 6.45
N TRP A 412 5.23 13.47 6.88
CA TRP A 412 4.70 12.13 6.73
C TRP A 412 3.68 11.77 7.83
N ASN A 413 2.57 12.46 7.94
CA ASN A 413 1.56 12.14 8.95
C ASN A 413 0.40 11.37 8.32
N ASP A 414 0.61 10.09 7.93
CA ASP A 414 -0.51 9.18 7.68
C ASP A 414 -0.95 8.59 9.03
N LEU A 415 -1.84 9.29 9.72
CA LEU A 415 -2.57 8.75 10.84
C LEU A 415 -3.74 7.92 10.30
N PHE A 416 -3.62 6.59 10.36
CA PHE A 416 -4.73 5.66 10.34
C PHE A 416 -4.99 5.16 11.76
#